data_14e75b02dc1ddd042e2b29c217e3799f
#
_entry.id   14e75b02dc1ddd042e2b29c217e3799f
#
_cell.length_a   1.000
_cell.length_b   1.000
_cell.length_c   1.000
_cell.angle_alpha   90.00
_cell.angle_beta   90.00
_cell.angle_gamma   90.00
#
_symmetry.space_group_name_H-M   'P 1'
#
loop_
_entity.id
_entity.type
_entity.pdbx_description
1 polymer ?
#
loop_
_entity_poly.entity_id
_entity_poly.type
_entity_poly.pdbx_seq_one_letter_code
_entity_poly.pdbx_strand_id
1 'polypeptide(L)'
;MQRTLLTFALAVLVVSAPAFAQNQPNPQPNTNGTTREGSVNDRRQDQQGRIANGVQSGQLTAGETKNIEGREANLNREIKDDRSANGGKLTTQERQQVNHQQNNLSRSIYNDKHNANQAHYGNNEVGQRRENQQDRIAQGIRSGQMTAGEAARTENREQGINQQTRADRAANGGRLTGQEKRQINRQQNGASRQIYRQKHNNRVAPK
;
A
#
# COMPACT_ATOMS: atom_id res chain seq x y z
N MET A 1 6.25 -71.10 17.47
CA MET A 1 6.87 -69.77 17.24
C MET A 1 5.83 -68.86 16.58
N GLN A 2 5.08 -68.08 17.38
CA GLN A 2 4.07 -67.16 16.88
C GLN A 2 4.70 -65.79 16.77
N ARG A 3 4.69 -65.17 15.56
CA ARG A 3 5.11 -63.82 15.29
C ARG A 3 3.88 -62.90 15.33
N THR A 4 3.77 -62.13 16.36
CA THR A 4 2.78 -61.07 16.50
C THR A 4 3.18 -59.84 15.65
N LEU A 5 2.37 -59.51 14.63
CA LEU A 5 2.48 -58.28 13.86
C LEU A 5 1.80 -57.12 14.62
N LEU A 6 2.59 -56.14 15.00
CA LEU A 6 2.11 -54.88 15.63
C LEU A 6 1.78 -53.90 14.50
N THR A 7 0.50 -53.68 14.27
CA THR A 7 0.03 -52.60 13.36
C THR A 7 0.02 -51.29 14.09
N PHE A 8 0.90 -50.35 13.69
CA PHE A 8 0.83 -48.95 14.13
C PHE A 8 -0.22 -48.21 13.29
N ALA A 9 -1.31 -47.83 13.93
CA ALA A 9 -2.28 -46.88 13.35
C ALA A 9 -1.75 -45.45 13.49
N LEU A 10 -1.41 -44.84 12.36
CA LEU A 10 -1.03 -43.43 12.29
C LEU A 10 -2.30 -42.58 12.31
N ALA A 11 -2.63 -41.97 13.43
CA ALA A 11 -3.71 -40.99 13.51
C ALA A 11 -3.24 -39.65 12.92
N VAL A 12 -3.75 -39.31 11.71
CA VAL A 12 -3.57 -38.01 11.11
C VAL A 12 -4.54 -37.06 11.79
N LEU A 13 -4.00 -36.16 12.62
CA LEU A 13 -4.75 -35.09 13.23
C LEU A 13 -4.88 -33.94 12.18
N VAL A 14 -6.04 -33.86 11.51
CA VAL A 14 -6.37 -32.76 10.63
C VAL A 14 -6.77 -31.57 11.53
N VAL A 15 -5.84 -30.66 11.76
CA VAL A 15 -6.14 -29.37 12.39
C VAL A 15 -6.80 -28.48 11.33
N SER A 16 -8.13 -28.43 11.34
CA SER A 16 -8.91 -27.46 10.57
C SER A 16 -8.74 -26.08 11.20
N ALA A 17 -7.92 -25.23 10.58
CA ALA A 17 -7.89 -23.80 10.91
C ALA A 17 -9.26 -23.18 10.55
N PRO A 18 -9.88 -22.42 11.46
CA PRO A 18 -11.09 -21.69 11.11
C PRO A 18 -10.72 -20.61 10.09
N ALA A 19 -11.29 -20.70 8.89
CA ALA A 19 -11.29 -19.63 7.93
C ALA A 19 -12.14 -18.49 8.51
N PHE A 20 -11.49 -17.47 9.08
CA PHE A 20 -12.14 -16.21 9.32
C PHE A 20 -12.41 -15.57 7.95
N ALA A 21 -13.54 -15.90 7.35
CA ALA A 21 -14.13 -15.12 6.29
C ALA A 21 -14.47 -13.75 6.92
N GLN A 22 -13.54 -12.80 6.82
CA GLN A 22 -13.84 -11.41 7.11
C GLN A 22 -14.81 -10.95 6.03
N ASN A 23 -16.09 -10.94 6.40
CA ASN A 23 -17.16 -10.34 5.63
C ASN A 23 -16.94 -8.81 5.68
N GLN A 24 -15.99 -8.31 4.86
CA GLN A 24 -15.84 -6.88 4.62
C GLN A 24 -17.05 -6.48 3.76
N PRO A 25 -17.91 -5.60 4.25
CA PRO A 25 -19.00 -5.11 3.41
C PRO A 25 -18.36 -4.45 2.18
N ASN A 26 -18.67 -5.01 1.01
CA ASN A 26 -18.37 -4.38 -0.28
C ASN A 26 -18.99 -2.97 -0.23
N PRO A 27 -18.21 -1.88 -0.34
CA PRO A 27 -18.79 -0.55 -0.38
C PRO A 27 -19.59 -0.43 -1.67
N GLN A 28 -20.90 -0.65 -1.56
CA GLN A 28 -21.86 -0.38 -2.63
C GLN A 28 -21.68 1.09 -3.01
N PRO A 29 -21.63 1.42 -4.30
CA PRO A 29 -21.67 2.81 -4.72
C PRO A 29 -23.01 3.39 -4.24
N ASN A 30 -22.93 4.34 -3.29
CA ASN A 30 -24.08 5.02 -2.75
C ASN A 30 -24.73 5.84 -3.87
N THR A 31 -25.87 5.35 -4.41
CA THR A 31 -26.57 5.92 -5.57
C THR A 31 -27.48 7.10 -5.19
N ASN A 32 -27.44 7.57 -3.95
CA ASN A 32 -28.20 8.74 -3.54
C ASN A 32 -27.46 10.03 -3.90
N GLY A 33 -27.96 10.72 -4.91
CA GLY A 33 -27.42 11.91 -5.58
C GLY A 33 -27.33 13.21 -4.77
N THR A 34 -27.03 13.16 -3.47
CA THR A 34 -26.65 14.31 -2.65
C THR A 34 -25.22 14.15 -2.15
N THR A 35 -24.28 14.37 -3.05
CA THR A 35 -22.84 14.41 -2.69
C THR A 35 -22.52 15.72 -1.96
N ARG A 36 -22.63 15.70 -0.63
CA ARG A 36 -22.11 16.74 0.26
C ARG A 36 -20.58 16.76 0.15
N GLU A 37 -19.94 17.89 0.37
CA GLU A 37 -18.46 17.99 0.40
C GLU A 37 -17.83 17.01 1.41
N GLY A 38 -18.52 16.67 2.51
CA GLY A 38 -18.13 15.61 3.42
C GLY A 38 -17.92 14.27 2.74
N SER A 39 -18.75 13.89 1.77
CA SER A 39 -18.62 12.59 1.10
C SER A 39 -17.33 12.44 0.24
N VAL A 40 -16.78 13.53 -0.29
CA VAL A 40 -15.50 13.50 -1.03
C VAL A 40 -14.34 13.26 -0.09
N ASN A 41 -14.33 13.92 1.06
CA ASN A 41 -13.28 13.77 2.06
C ASN A 41 -13.35 12.39 2.76
N ASP A 42 -14.55 11.94 3.14
CA ASP A 42 -14.77 10.63 3.77
C ASP A 42 -14.28 9.51 2.86
N ARG A 43 -14.67 9.56 1.58
CA ARG A 43 -14.22 8.58 0.58
C ARG A 43 -12.72 8.55 0.42
N ARG A 44 -12.06 9.71 0.47
CA ARG A 44 -10.61 9.81 0.42
C ARG A 44 -9.96 9.15 1.63
N GLN A 45 -10.48 9.38 2.84
CA GLN A 45 -9.99 8.73 4.05
C GLN A 45 -10.13 7.21 3.98
N ASP A 46 -11.27 6.71 3.50
CA ASP A 46 -11.50 5.27 3.28
C ASP A 46 -10.51 4.69 2.26
N GLN A 47 -10.24 5.42 1.18
CA GLN A 47 -9.25 5.01 0.17
C GLN A 47 -7.85 4.94 0.78
N GLN A 48 -7.42 5.95 1.52
CA GLN A 48 -6.13 5.96 2.21
C GLN A 48 -6.02 4.83 3.24
N GLY A 49 -7.09 4.53 3.98
CA GLY A 49 -7.14 3.38 4.89
C GLY A 49 -6.93 2.05 4.16
N ARG A 50 -7.59 1.86 3.00
CA ARG A 50 -7.44 0.64 2.18
C ARG A 50 -6.06 0.53 1.56
N ILE A 51 -5.46 1.63 1.11
CA ILE A 51 -4.08 1.67 0.60
C ILE A 51 -3.12 1.29 1.72
N ALA A 52 -3.21 1.94 2.89
CA ALA A 52 -2.35 1.64 4.03
C ALA A 52 -2.43 0.16 4.46
N ASN A 53 -3.65 -0.41 4.49
CA ASN A 53 -3.83 -1.84 4.77
C ASN A 53 -3.18 -2.71 3.70
N GLY A 54 -3.31 -2.35 2.41
CA GLY A 54 -2.69 -3.08 1.31
C GLY A 54 -1.16 -3.05 1.35
N VAL A 55 -0.58 -1.91 1.70
CA VAL A 55 0.88 -1.76 1.89
C VAL A 55 1.36 -2.60 3.07
N GLN A 56 0.69 -2.49 4.22
CA GLN A 56 1.06 -3.21 5.43
C GLN A 56 0.96 -4.73 5.28
N SER A 57 -0.08 -5.21 4.60
CA SER A 57 -0.28 -6.65 4.36
C SER A 57 0.57 -7.21 3.20
N GLY A 58 1.26 -6.35 2.45
CA GLY A 58 1.99 -6.74 1.23
C GLY A 58 1.09 -7.04 0.03
N GLN A 59 -0.23 -6.81 0.13
CA GLN A 59 -1.17 -6.94 -1.00
C GLN A 59 -0.92 -5.88 -2.07
N LEU A 60 -0.35 -4.74 -1.71
CA LEU A 60 0.10 -3.71 -2.65
C LEU A 60 1.62 -3.71 -2.71
N THR A 61 2.17 -3.82 -3.89
CA THR A 61 3.59 -3.60 -4.14
C THR A 61 3.94 -2.11 -4.12
N ALA A 62 5.22 -1.77 -3.92
CA ALA A 62 5.68 -0.38 -3.98
C ALA A 62 5.32 0.32 -5.31
N GLY A 63 5.35 -0.43 -6.43
CA GLY A 63 4.98 0.09 -7.76
C GLY A 63 3.50 0.43 -7.87
N GLU A 64 2.63 -0.44 -7.39
CA GLU A 64 1.17 -0.23 -7.36
C GLU A 64 0.80 0.92 -6.42
N THR A 65 1.34 0.92 -5.20
CA THR A 65 1.14 2.00 -4.23
C THR A 65 1.57 3.36 -4.80
N LYS A 66 2.75 3.42 -5.43
CA LYS A 66 3.21 4.64 -6.12
C LYS A 66 2.20 5.15 -7.15
N ASN A 67 1.65 4.26 -7.96
CA ASN A 67 0.71 4.63 -9.02
C ASN A 67 -0.63 5.11 -8.45
N ILE A 68 -1.17 4.40 -7.46
CA ILE A 68 -2.41 4.76 -6.75
C ILE A 68 -2.24 6.12 -6.05
N GLU A 69 -1.19 6.28 -5.26
CA GLU A 69 -0.92 7.52 -4.52
C GLU A 69 -0.58 8.70 -5.43
N GLY A 70 0.04 8.45 -6.57
CA GLY A 70 0.25 9.48 -7.60
C GLY A 70 -1.06 10.01 -8.18
N ARG A 71 -2.02 9.13 -8.44
CA ARG A 71 -3.38 9.50 -8.89
C ARG A 71 -4.15 10.23 -7.79
N GLU A 72 -4.08 9.78 -6.55
CA GLU A 72 -4.66 10.45 -5.40
C GLU A 72 -4.08 11.86 -5.22
N ALA A 73 -2.77 12.03 -5.36
CA ALA A 73 -2.12 13.34 -5.27
C ALA A 73 -2.59 14.32 -6.37
N ASN A 74 -2.81 13.81 -7.58
CA ASN A 74 -3.35 14.62 -8.68
C ASN A 74 -4.79 15.03 -8.42
N LEU A 75 -5.63 14.09 -7.99
CA LEU A 75 -7.03 14.36 -7.63
C LEU A 75 -7.13 15.37 -6.47
N ASN A 76 -6.28 15.25 -5.44
CA ASN A 76 -6.25 16.20 -4.33
C ASN A 76 -5.85 17.60 -4.77
N ARG A 77 -4.98 17.72 -5.77
CA ARG A 77 -4.58 19.00 -6.34
C ARG A 77 -5.74 19.60 -7.14
N GLU A 78 -6.39 18.84 -8.01
CA GLU A 78 -7.59 19.24 -8.76
C GLU A 78 -8.68 19.75 -7.80
N ILE A 79 -9.05 18.98 -6.78
CA ILE A 79 -10.04 19.40 -5.77
C ILE A 79 -9.66 20.70 -5.09
N LYS A 80 -8.38 20.89 -4.78
CA LYS A 80 -7.89 22.13 -4.16
C LYS A 80 -8.01 23.32 -5.10
N ASP A 81 -7.62 23.14 -6.36
CA ASP A 81 -7.62 24.20 -7.36
C ASP A 81 -9.06 24.59 -7.71
N ASP A 82 -9.97 23.66 -7.90
CA ASP A 82 -11.40 23.86 -8.12
C ASP A 82 -12.05 24.62 -6.96
N ARG A 83 -11.80 24.19 -5.72
CA ARG A 83 -12.30 24.89 -4.54
C ARG A 83 -11.75 26.31 -4.44
N SER A 84 -10.49 26.52 -4.78
CA SER A 84 -9.88 27.86 -4.75
C SER A 84 -10.52 28.79 -5.77
N ALA A 85 -10.89 28.27 -6.94
CA ALA A 85 -11.57 29.01 -7.99
C ALA A 85 -13.03 29.33 -7.64
N ASN A 86 -13.69 28.51 -6.81
CA ASN A 86 -15.13 28.58 -6.54
C ASN A 86 -15.48 28.95 -5.09
N GLY A 87 -14.65 29.76 -4.43
CA GLY A 87 -14.93 30.25 -3.07
C GLY A 87 -14.99 29.13 -2.01
N GLY A 88 -14.14 28.12 -2.14
CA GLY A 88 -13.99 26.99 -1.20
C GLY A 88 -14.88 25.79 -1.46
N LYS A 89 -15.70 25.81 -2.51
CA LYS A 89 -16.69 24.75 -2.82
C LYS A 89 -16.45 24.18 -4.22
N LEU A 90 -16.85 22.93 -4.42
CA LEU A 90 -16.94 22.33 -5.75
C LEU A 90 -18.31 22.65 -6.39
N THR A 91 -18.34 22.99 -7.65
CA THR A 91 -19.55 23.04 -8.45
C THR A 91 -20.17 21.63 -8.58
N THR A 92 -21.40 21.53 -9.05
CA THR A 92 -22.05 20.24 -9.29
C THR A 92 -21.30 19.40 -10.33
N GLN A 93 -20.79 20.02 -11.38
CA GLN A 93 -20.04 19.34 -12.44
C GLN A 93 -18.69 18.80 -11.91
N GLU A 94 -17.94 19.64 -11.19
CA GLU A 94 -16.65 19.22 -10.59
C GLU A 94 -16.84 18.08 -9.59
N ARG A 95 -17.90 18.14 -8.75
CA ARG A 95 -18.22 17.02 -7.85
C ARG A 95 -18.52 15.71 -8.60
N GLN A 96 -19.24 15.77 -9.71
CA GLN A 96 -19.48 14.58 -10.54
C GLN A 96 -18.18 14.03 -11.10
N GLN A 97 -17.29 14.89 -11.59
CA GLN A 97 -15.96 14.51 -12.10
C GLN A 97 -15.08 13.89 -11.00
N VAL A 98 -15.00 14.54 -9.84
CA VAL A 98 -14.26 14.03 -8.67
C VAL A 98 -14.82 12.67 -8.22
N ASN A 99 -16.13 12.51 -8.15
CA ASN A 99 -16.75 11.24 -7.78
C ASN A 99 -16.41 10.12 -8.79
N HIS A 100 -16.42 10.43 -10.08
CA HIS A 100 -16.02 9.47 -11.11
C HIS A 100 -14.55 9.07 -10.96
N GLN A 101 -13.66 10.03 -10.70
CA GLN A 101 -12.23 9.75 -10.48
C GLN A 101 -12.00 8.92 -9.21
N GLN A 102 -12.70 9.24 -8.10
CA GLN A 102 -12.64 8.45 -6.86
C GLN A 102 -13.16 7.02 -7.06
N ASN A 103 -14.22 6.83 -7.85
CA ASN A 103 -14.72 5.49 -8.18
C ASN A 103 -13.68 4.70 -8.98
N ASN A 104 -13.01 5.33 -9.95
CA ASN A 104 -11.94 4.71 -10.72
C ASN A 104 -10.74 4.34 -9.82
N LEU A 105 -10.38 5.22 -8.90
CA LEU A 105 -9.32 4.97 -7.94
C LEU A 105 -9.66 3.81 -7.00
N SER A 106 -10.90 3.76 -6.50
CA SER A 106 -11.39 2.66 -5.66
C SER A 106 -11.32 1.31 -6.37
N ARG A 107 -11.66 1.26 -7.66
CA ARG A 107 -11.53 0.03 -8.47
C ARG A 107 -10.06 -0.36 -8.65
N SER A 108 -9.16 0.60 -8.89
CA SER A 108 -7.72 0.31 -8.97
C SER A 108 -7.19 -0.26 -7.65
N ILE A 109 -7.51 0.35 -6.51
CA ILE A 109 -7.13 -0.14 -5.19
C ILE A 109 -7.62 -1.59 -4.98
N TYR A 110 -8.86 -1.87 -5.35
CA TYR A 110 -9.42 -3.22 -5.24
C TYR A 110 -8.66 -4.21 -6.12
N ASN A 111 -8.51 -3.91 -7.40
CA ASN A 111 -7.85 -4.80 -8.37
C ASN A 111 -6.39 -5.06 -8.00
N ASP A 112 -5.64 -4.01 -7.62
CA ASP A 112 -4.24 -4.14 -7.26
C ASP A 112 -4.04 -4.92 -5.95
N LYS A 113 -4.97 -4.82 -5.00
CA LYS A 113 -4.95 -5.65 -3.78
C LYS A 113 -5.31 -7.12 -4.00
N HIS A 114 -6.00 -7.46 -5.08
CA HIS A 114 -6.51 -8.81 -5.35
C HIS A 114 -5.88 -9.45 -6.58
N ASN A 115 -4.81 -8.87 -7.12
CA ASN A 115 -4.05 -9.48 -8.20
C ASN A 115 -2.98 -10.45 -7.64
N ALA A 116 -2.24 -11.11 -8.54
CA ALA A 116 -1.19 -12.05 -8.16
C ALA A 116 0.11 -11.36 -7.68
N ASN A 117 0.22 -10.03 -7.80
CA ASN A 117 1.41 -9.29 -7.39
C ASN A 117 1.37 -9.04 -5.89
N GLN A 118 2.31 -9.63 -5.17
CA GLN A 118 2.46 -9.39 -3.74
C GLN A 118 3.87 -8.92 -3.41
N ALA A 119 3.99 -8.13 -2.36
CA ALA A 119 5.28 -7.69 -1.86
C ALA A 119 5.91 -8.82 -1.05
N HIS A 120 7.00 -9.39 -1.57
CA HIS A 120 7.80 -10.39 -0.86
C HIS A 120 9.10 -9.76 -0.35
N TYR A 121 9.29 -9.77 0.96
CA TYR A 121 10.45 -9.11 1.57
C TYR A 121 11.63 -10.07 1.80
N GLY A 122 11.37 -11.34 2.10
CA GLY A 122 12.40 -12.34 2.43
C GLY A 122 12.97 -12.15 3.85
N ASN A 123 13.58 -13.21 4.40
CA ASN A 123 14.00 -13.29 5.81
C ASN A 123 15.45 -12.79 6.05
N ASN A 124 16.02 -12.02 5.12
CA ASN A 124 17.35 -11.45 5.29
C ASN A 124 17.29 -9.97 5.70
N GLU A 125 18.42 -9.41 6.15
CA GLU A 125 18.51 -8.02 6.63
C GLU A 125 17.90 -7.00 5.65
N VAL A 126 18.17 -7.13 4.35
CA VAL A 126 17.63 -6.22 3.32
C VAL A 126 16.10 -6.34 3.23
N GLY A 127 15.58 -7.56 3.33
CA GLY A 127 14.13 -7.83 3.31
C GLY A 127 13.42 -7.28 4.55
N GLN A 128 13.92 -7.57 5.74
CA GLN A 128 13.37 -7.07 7.00
C GLN A 128 13.36 -5.54 7.07
N ARG A 129 14.41 -4.89 6.58
CA ARG A 129 14.45 -3.43 6.49
C ARG A 129 13.37 -2.87 5.56
N ARG A 130 13.12 -3.54 4.43
CA ARG A 130 12.05 -3.13 3.50
C ARG A 130 10.68 -3.27 4.14
N GLU A 131 10.40 -4.39 4.80
CA GLU A 131 9.17 -4.62 5.54
C GLU A 131 8.93 -3.51 6.57
N ASN A 132 9.91 -3.23 7.42
CA ASN A 132 9.84 -2.14 8.40
C ASN A 132 9.63 -0.75 7.77
N GLN A 133 10.18 -0.51 6.57
CA GLN A 133 9.97 0.74 5.83
C GLN A 133 8.52 0.82 5.32
N GLN A 134 7.98 -0.26 4.77
CA GLN A 134 6.61 -0.34 4.29
C GLN A 134 5.60 -0.16 5.45
N ASP A 135 5.84 -0.74 6.60
CA ASP A 135 5.02 -0.52 7.81
C ASP A 135 4.98 0.95 8.22
N ARG A 136 6.13 1.62 8.16
CA ARG A 136 6.22 3.06 8.49
C ARG A 136 5.53 3.94 7.45
N ILE A 137 5.58 3.57 6.17
CA ILE A 137 4.85 4.25 5.09
C ILE A 137 3.34 4.05 5.29
N ALA A 138 2.90 2.81 5.49
CA ALA A 138 1.50 2.49 5.75
C ALA A 138 0.95 3.26 6.96
N GLN A 139 1.72 3.33 8.05
CA GLN A 139 1.36 4.13 9.21
C GLN A 139 1.26 5.62 8.88
N GLY A 140 2.21 6.16 8.09
CA GLY A 140 2.19 7.56 7.66
C GLY A 140 0.98 7.90 6.80
N ILE A 141 0.60 7.02 5.88
CA ILE A 141 -0.61 7.13 5.05
C ILE A 141 -1.86 7.10 5.94
N ARG A 142 -2.00 6.08 6.79
CA ARG A 142 -3.17 5.89 7.65
C ARG A 142 -3.39 7.06 8.61
N SER A 143 -2.33 7.60 9.19
CA SER A 143 -2.40 8.72 10.14
C SER A 143 -2.54 10.09 9.47
N GLY A 144 -2.40 10.17 8.14
CA GLY A 144 -2.35 11.43 7.41
C GLY A 144 -1.04 12.22 7.61
N GLN A 145 -0.03 11.64 8.27
CA GLN A 145 1.29 12.26 8.42
C GLN A 145 2.07 12.31 7.09
N MET A 146 1.73 11.46 6.15
CA MET A 146 2.24 11.50 4.79
C MET A 146 1.11 11.89 3.84
N THR A 147 1.35 12.88 3.02
CA THR A 147 0.46 13.21 1.90
C THR A 147 0.61 12.15 0.80
N ALA A 148 -0.42 11.98 -0.04
CA ALA A 148 -0.39 11.05 -1.16
C ALA A 148 0.84 11.27 -2.08
N GLY A 149 1.19 12.53 -2.36
CA GLY A 149 2.37 12.84 -3.15
C GLY A 149 3.71 12.50 -2.46
N GLU A 150 3.77 12.51 -1.15
CA GLU A 150 4.95 12.07 -0.38
C GLU A 150 5.05 10.54 -0.35
N ALA A 151 3.93 9.86 -0.15
CA ALA A 151 3.84 8.40 -0.23
C ALA A 151 4.28 7.92 -1.62
N ALA A 152 3.73 8.49 -2.70
CA ALA A 152 4.11 8.15 -4.07
C ALA A 152 5.61 8.32 -4.34
N ARG A 153 6.23 9.39 -3.87
CA ARG A 153 7.68 9.62 -4.05
C ARG A 153 8.53 8.64 -3.26
N THR A 154 8.09 8.28 -2.05
CA THR A 154 8.79 7.30 -1.22
C THR A 154 8.69 5.91 -1.84
N GLU A 155 7.51 5.52 -2.30
CA GLU A 155 7.29 4.23 -2.96
C GLU A 155 8.03 4.11 -4.30
N ASN A 156 8.17 5.21 -5.04
CA ASN A 156 9.01 5.23 -6.23
C ASN A 156 10.48 4.91 -5.88
N ARG A 157 10.99 5.40 -4.75
CA ARG A 157 12.34 5.08 -4.26
C ARG A 157 12.43 3.61 -3.85
N GLU A 158 11.47 3.11 -3.09
CA GLU A 158 11.40 1.70 -2.66
C GLU A 158 11.34 0.76 -3.87
N GLN A 159 10.55 1.10 -4.89
CA GLN A 159 10.50 0.37 -6.15
C GLN A 159 11.87 0.29 -6.83
N GLY A 160 12.61 1.41 -6.89
CA GLY A 160 13.95 1.46 -7.48
C GLY A 160 14.95 0.58 -6.72
N ILE A 161 14.95 0.64 -5.38
CA ILE A 161 15.80 -0.20 -4.53
C ILE A 161 15.47 -1.69 -4.76
N ASN A 162 14.18 -2.02 -4.90
CA ASN A 162 13.73 -3.39 -5.15
C ASN A 162 14.17 -3.91 -6.52
N GLN A 163 14.03 -3.09 -7.55
CA GLN A 163 14.48 -3.44 -8.91
C GLN A 163 15.98 -3.69 -8.94
N GLN A 164 16.77 -2.81 -8.33
CA GLN A 164 18.21 -3.00 -8.23
C GLN A 164 18.57 -4.27 -7.44
N THR A 165 17.96 -4.47 -6.28
CA THR A 165 18.20 -5.67 -5.46
C THR A 165 17.91 -6.97 -6.24
N ARG A 166 16.85 -6.98 -7.04
CA ARG A 166 16.53 -8.14 -7.89
C ARG A 166 17.55 -8.34 -9.02
N ALA A 167 17.94 -7.25 -9.68
CA ALA A 167 18.92 -7.30 -10.76
C ALA A 167 20.28 -7.79 -10.25
N ASP A 168 20.77 -7.24 -9.14
CA ASP A 168 22.03 -7.63 -8.52
C ASP A 168 22.01 -9.11 -8.12
N ARG A 169 20.93 -9.59 -7.53
CA ARG A 169 20.76 -11.03 -7.21
C ARG A 169 20.74 -11.90 -8.44
N ALA A 170 20.02 -11.49 -9.48
CA ALA A 170 19.93 -12.25 -10.73
C ALA A 170 21.31 -12.41 -11.38
N ALA A 171 22.13 -11.35 -11.34
CA ALA A 171 23.50 -11.36 -11.87
C ALA A 171 24.46 -12.25 -11.05
N ASN A 172 24.17 -12.49 -9.77
CA ASN A 172 25.09 -13.17 -8.82
C ASN A 172 24.49 -14.48 -8.25
N GLY A 173 23.71 -15.21 -9.02
CA GLY A 173 23.16 -16.52 -8.61
C GLY A 173 22.28 -16.46 -7.35
N GLY A 174 21.45 -15.41 -7.24
CA GLY A 174 20.50 -15.21 -6.14
C GLY A 174 21.07 -14.49 -4.91
N ARG A 175 22.34 -14.11 -4.92
CA ARG A 175 23.04 -13.49 -3.76
C ARG A 175 23.46 -12.06 -4.08
N LEU A 176 23.71 -11.29 -3.05
CA LEU A 176 24.31 -9.96 -3.15
C LEU A 176 25.79 -10.05 -2.75
N THR A 177 26.66 -9.42 -3.51
CA THR A 177 28.05 -9.18 -3.12
C THR A 177 28.13 -8.23 -1.94
N GLY A 178 29.27 -8.17 -1.26
CA GLY A 178 29.50 -7.24 -0.16
C GLY A 178 29.39 -5.76 -0.59
N GLN A 179 29.78 -5.44 -1.83
CA GLN A 179 29.67 -4.08 -2.36
C GLN A 179 28.21 -3.69 -2.62
N GLU A 180 27.44 -4.57 -3.25
CA GLU A 180 26.00 -4.36 -3.50
C GLU A 180 25.21 -4.24 -2.20
N LYS A 181 25.48 -5.09 -1.20
CA LYS A 181 24.88 -4.95 0.13
C LYS A 181 25.13 -3.57 0.74
N ARG A 182 26.37 -3.07 0.68
CA ARG A 182 26.69 -1.73 1.18
C ARG A 182 25.94 -0.64 0.41
N GLN A 183 25.81 -0.78 -0.91
CA GLN A 183 25.07 0.17 -1.75
C GLN A 183 23.57 0.17 -1.40
N ILE A 184 22.93 -1.00 -1.36
CA ILE A 184 21.52 -1.15 -0.98
C ILE A 184 21.29 -0.61 0.43
N ASN A 185 22.14 -0.91 1.38
CA ASN A 185 22.04 -0.39 2.75
C ASN A 185 22.09 1.15 2.78
N ARG A 186 22.96 1.79 1.99
CA ARG A 186 22.98 3.27 1.88
C ARG A 186 21.69 3.82 1.31
N GLN A 187 21.12 3.17 0.29
CA GLN A 187 19.85 3.57 -0.32
C GLN A 187 18.69 3.42 0.66
N GLN A 188 18.60 2.30 1.38
CA GLN A 188 17.59 2.05 2.42
C GLN A 188 17.72 3.05 3.59
N ASN A 189 18.94 3.40 4.00
CA ASN A 189 19.15 4.45 4.99
C ASN A 189 18.63 5.81 4.48
N GLY A 190 18.83 6.11 3.19
CA GLY A 190 18.27 7.29 2.55
C GLY A 190 16.75 7.29 2.53
N ALA A 191 16.12 6.16 2.19
CA ALA A 191 14.67 5.99 2.22
C ALA A 191 14.12 6.15 3.65
N SER A 192 14.73 5.53 4.65
CA SER A 192 14.35 5.66 6.05
C SER A 192 14.38 7.10 6.56
N ARG A 193 15.42 7.87 6.19
CA ARG A 193 15.47 9.32 6.51
C ARG A 193 14.39 10.11 5.79
N GLN A 194 14.06 9.75 4.56
CA GLN A 194 12.97 10.40 3.82
C GLN A 194 11.62 10.13 4.49
N ILE A 195 11.30 8.88 4.82
CA ILE A 195 10.08 8.49 5.55
C ILE A 195 9.97 9.28 6.85
N TYR A 196 11.05 9.33 7.64
CA TYR A 196 11.05 10.09 8.88
C TYR A 196 10.71 11.56 8.66
N ARG A 197 11.41 12.24 7.74
CA ARG A 197 11.18 13.67 7.46
C ARG A 197 9.77 13.94 6.96
N GLN A 198 9.20 13.07 6.12
CA GLN A 198 7.85 13.24 5.61
C GLN A 198 6.78 13.05 6.69
N LYS A 199 7.01 12.12 7.62
CA LYS A 199 6.09 11.93 8.75
C LYS A 199 6.17 13.03 9.81
N HIS A 200 7.22 13.85 9.82
CA HIS A 200 7.47 14.87 10.85
C HIS A 200 7.58 16.30 10.26
N ASN A 201 7.10 16.52 9.05
CA ASN A 201 6.98 17.84 8.49
C ASN A 201 5.58 18.42 8.79
N ASN A 202 5.40 19.72 8.47
CA ASN A 202 4.12 20.41 8.67
C ASN A 202 3.07 20.13 7.59
N ARG A 203 3.35 19.21 6.65
CA ARG A 203 2.41 18.82 5.60
C ARG A 203 1.59 17.67 6.12
N VAL A 204 0.29 17.85 6.13
CA VAL A 204 -0.68 16.79 6.47
C VAL A 204 -1.55 16.47 5.25
N ALA A 205 -1.98 15.23 5.16
CA ALA A 205 -2.96 14.86 4.17
C ALA A 205 -4.24 15.70 4.39
N PRO A 206 -4.89 16.19 3.33
CA PRO A 206 -6.16 16.88 3.47
C PRO A 206 -7.17 15.97 4.18
N LYS A 207 -7.94 16.51 5.11
CA LYS A 207 -9.01 15.82 5.82
C LYS A 207 -10.33 16.04 5.11
#